data_f8aa57500191a593c94180abd3741849
#
_entry.id   f8aa57500191a593c94180abd3741849
#
_cell.length_a   1.000
_cell.length_b   1.000
_cell.length_c   1.000
_cell.angle_alpha   90.00
_cell.angle_beta   90.00
_cell.angle_gamma   90.00
#
_symmetry.space_group_name_H-M   'P 1'
#
loop_
_entity.id
_entity.type
_entity.pdbx_description
1 polymer ?
#
loop_
_entity_poly.entity_id
_entity_poly.type
_entity_poly.pdbx_seq_one_letter_code
_entity_poly.pdbx_strand_id
1 'polypeptide(L)'
;MKVFIAALLLFASGAAFAQTAEERLFRAIDDDKQLVAEGIVARGQVKLDARNADNETPLHRAIEKGFRPLSEMLVKAGAPMAARSKNGETPLHYAALQEDPWFVDLLLAAKADPKARNDDGESVLQWAVMTGNAQTTRHLLERGADPKAIDLKGNNVLHACADGDHLDMAKAFVSLGVDPRLRNRAGKRPLDIARERGYPELAKYLEKFQ
;
A
#
# COMPACT_ATOMS: atom_id res chain seq x y z
N MET A 1 22.81 -25.96 61.93
CA MET A 1 23.16 -24.77 61.15
C MET A 1 23.39 -25.21 59.71
N LYS A 2 22.36 -25.60 59.01
CA LYS A 2 22.34 -26.00 57.59
C LYS A 2 20.89 -26.10 57.14
N VAL A 3 20.20 -25.05 56.87
CA VAL A 3 18.95 -24.99 56.07
C VAL A 3 18.67 -23.52 55.82
N PHE A 4 19.24 -22.89 54.80
CA PHE A 4 18.80 -21.58 54.27
C PHE A 4 19.56 -21.24 53.00
N ILE A 5 19.66 -22.15 52.03
CA ILE A 5 20.10 -21.82 50.66
C ILE A 5 19.35 -22.75 49.70
N ALA A 6 18.06 -22.59 49.55
CA ALA A 6 17.30 -23.29 48.51
C ALA A 6 16.02 -22.56 48.08
N ALA A 7 15.96 -21.24 48.27
CA ALA A 7 14.77 -20.46 47.89
C ALA A 7 15.05 -19.26 46.98
N LEU A 8 16.20 -19.23 46.26
CA LEU A 8 16.56 -18.09 45.43
C LEU A 8 16.90 -18.44 43.95
N LEU A 9 16.45 -19.60 43.46
CA LEU A 9 16.72 -20.04 42.09
C LEU A 9 15.46 -20.41 41.29
N LEU A 10 14.26 -19.97 41.71
CA LEU A 10 12.98 -20.26 41.02
C LEU A 10 12.26 -19.01 40.50
N PHE A 11 12.92 -17.85 40.44
CA PHE A 11 12.35 -16.62 39.86
C PHE A 11 12.97 -16.17 38.54
N ALA A 12 13.77 -17.00 37.89
CA ALA A 12 14.47 -16.65 36.65
C ALA A 12 13.96 -17.37 35.40
N SER A 13 12.79 -18.01 35.44
CA SER A 13 12.27 -18.72 34.25
C SER A 13 10.78 -18.54 34.00
N GLY A 14 10.17 -17.42 34.40
CA GLY A 14 8.71 -17.20 34.31
C GLY A 14 8.30 -15.84 33.76
N ALA A 15 9.19 -15.00 33.25
CA ALA A 15 8.83 -13.84 32.50
C ALA A 15 8.76 -14.21 30.99
N ALA A 16 7.88 -15.14 30.64
CA ALA A 16 7.27 -15.08 29.34
C ALA A 16 6.55 -13.72 29.32
N PHE A 17 7.18 -12.70 28.73
CA PHE A 17 6.55 -11.40 28.51
C PHE A 17 5.19 -11.68 27.87
N ALA A 18 4.12 -11.44 28.63
CA ALA A 18 2.79 -11.59 28.09
C ALA A 18 2.69 -10.66 26.88
N GLN A 19 2.58 -11.25 25.69
CA GLN A 19 2.50 -10.47 24.46
C GLN A 19 1.34 -9.48 24.56
N THR A 20 1.59 -8.24 24.15
CA THR A 20 0.55 -7.23 24.07
C THR A 20 -0.56 -7.66 23.11
N ALA A 21 -1.73 -7.03 23.21
CA ALA A 21 -2.82 -7.29 22.28
C ALA A 21 -2.41 -6.95 20.84
N GLU A 22 -1.59 -5.91 20.68
CA GLU A 22 -1.03 -5.46 19.41
C GLU A 22 -0.07 -6.49 18.80
N GLU A 23 0.88 -6.99 19.59
CA GLU A 23 1.81 -8.04 19.13
C GLU A 23 1.09 -9.32 18.72
N ARG A 24 0.05 -9.68 19.46
CA ARG A 24 -0.82 -10.84 19.12
C ARG A 24 -1.61 -10.59 17.86
N LEU A 25 -2.09 -9.36 17.64
CA LEU A 25 -2.82 -8.97 16.42
C LEU A 25 -1.91 -9.07 15.21
N PHE A 26 -0.74 -8.43 15.22
CA PHE A 26 0.22 -8.51 14.12
C PHE A 26 0.62 -9.96 13.82
N ARG A 27 0.96 -10.73 14.85
CA ARG A 27 1.28 -12.16 14.67
C ARG A 27 0.11 -12.94 14.03
N ALA A 28 -1.13 -12.69 14.47
CA ALA A 28 -2.30 -13.37 13.93
C ALA A 28 -2.49 -13.03 12.44
N ILE A 29 -2.22 -11.79 12.03
CA ILE A 29 -2.28 -11.37 10.63
C ILE A 29 -1.14 -12.02 9.84
N ASP A 30 0.08 -11.98 10.35
CA ASP A 30 1.27 -12.52 9.67
C ASP A 30 1.21 -14.04 9.50
N ASP A 31 0.64 -14.75 10.48
CA ASP A 31 0.41 -16.21 10.47
C ASP A 31 -0.84 -16.62 9.65
N ASP A 32 -1.48 -15.70 8.92
CA ASP A 32 -2.72 -15.91 8.15
C ASP A 32 -3.91 -16.42 9.00
N LYS A 33 -3.93 -16.08 10.29
CA LYS A 33 -4.99 -16.46 11.24
C LYS A 33 -6.07 -15.38 11.34
N GLN A 34 -6.75 -15.10 10.21
CA GLN A 34 -7.71 -14.01 10.09
C GLN A 34 -8.77 -14.00 11.21
N LEU A 35 -9.43 -15.12 11.50
CA LEU A 35 -10.46 -15.19 12.55
C LEU A 35 -9.93 -14.88 13.96
N VAL A 36 -8.66 -15.20 14.24
CA VAL A 36 -8.00 -14.84 15.50
C VAL A 36 -7.78 -13.34 15.56
N ALA A 37 -7.30 -12.73 14.45
CA ALA A 37 -7.10 -11.28 14.35
C ALA A 37 -8.42 -10.52 14.52
N GLU A 38 -9.50 -10.95 13.87
CA GLU A 38 -10.85 -10.40 14.03
C GLU A 38 -11.33 -10.49 15.49
N GLY A 39 -11.14 -11.64 16.14
CA GLY A 39 -11.49 -11.84 17.55
C GLY A 39 -10.70 -10.92 18.49
N ILE A 40 -9.46 -10.55 18.17
CA ILE A 40 -8.65 -9.59 18.95
C ILE A 40 -9.22 -8.18 18.77
N VAL A 41 -9.52 -7.75 17.54
CA VAL A 41 -10.09 -6.43 17.24
C VAL A 41 -11.48 -6.28 17.86
N ALA A 42 -12.32 -7.32 17.78
CA ALA A 42 -13.69 -7.30 18.31
C ALA A 42 -13.75 -7.06 19.84
N ARG A 43 -12.69 -7.41 20.59
CA ARG A 43 -12.59 -7.16 22.03
C ARG A 43 -12.33 -5.69 22.37
N GLY A 44 -11.96 -4.86 21.39
CA GLY A 44 -11.80 -3.42 21.56
C GLY A 44 -10.62 -2.98 22.45
N GLN A 45 -9.69 -3.87 22.75
CA GLN A 45 -8.55 -3.61 23.66
C GLN A 45 -7.21 -3.44 22.92
N VAL A 46 -7.26 -3.14 21.61
CA VAL A 46 -6.07 -3.00 20.77
C VAL A 46 -5.97 -1.60 20.21
N LYS A 47 -4.75 -1.03 20.21
CA LYS A 47 -4.47 0.25 19.57
C LYS A 47 -4.40 0.07 18.06
N LEU A 48 -5.29 0.72 17.32
CA LEU A 48 -5.37 0.61 15.85
C LEU A 48 -4.26 1.39 15.14
N ASP A 49 -3.58 2.29 15.85
CA ASP A 49 -2.41 3.03 15.40
C ASP A 49 -1.08 2.37 15.82
N ALA A 50 -1.12 1.18 16.44
CA ALA A 50 0.06 0.39 16.76
C ALA A 50 0.91 0.13 15.50
N ARG A 51 2.22 -0.01 15.70
CA ARG A 51 3.20 -0.12 14.61
C ARG A 51 4.02 -1.40 14.73
N ASN A 52 4.24 -2.07 13.60
CA ASN A 52 5.23 -3.14 13.49
C ASN A 52 6.64 -2.57 13.19
N ALA A 53 7.61 -3.43 12.90
CA ALA A 53 9.00 -3.05 12.59
C ALA A 53 9.13 -2.18 11.33
N ASP A 54 8.21 -2.30 10.38
CA ASP A 54 8.17 -1.54 9.14
C ASP A 54 7.27 -0.29 9.25
N ASN A 55 6.95 0.11 10.50
CA ASN A 55 6.09 1.23 10.81
C ASN A 55 4.66 1.11 10.23
N GLU A 56 4.21 -0.10 9.92
CA GLU A 56 2.88 -0.40 9.40
C GLU A 56 1.87 -0.53 10.54
N THR A 57 0.63 -0.14 10.28
CA THR A 57 -0.49 -0.40 11.20
C THR A 57 -1.14 -1.76 10.89
N PRO A 58 -1.99 -2.29 11.80
CA PRO A 58 -2.79 -3.48 11.51
C PRO A 58 -3.60 -3.37 10.21
N LEU A 59 -4.05 -2.15 9.83
CA LEU A 59 -4.79 -1.93 8.59
C LEU A 59 -3.92 -2.12 7.35
N HIS A 60 -2.65 -1.64 7.34
CA HIS A 60 -1.72 -1.92 6.24
C HIS A 60 -1.57 -3.43 6.03
N ARG A 61 -1.30 -4.16 7.10
CA ARG A 61 -1.08 -5.60 7.07
C ARG A 61 -2.33 -6.39 6.67
N ALA A 62 -3.51 -5.99 7.19
CA ALA A 62 -4.77 -6.65 6.84
C ALA A 62 -5.10 -6.50 5.35
N ILE A 63 -4.83 -5.32 4.77
CA ILE A 63 -5.00 -5.06 3.34
C ILE A 63 -3.99 -5.86 2.52
N GLU A 64 -2.72 -5.85 2.90
CA GLU A 64 -1.68 -6.61 2.21
C GLU A 64 -1.99 -8.11 2.15
N LYS A 65 -2.54 -8.67 3.23
CA LYS A 65 -2.99 -10.06 3.32
C LYS A 65 -4.33 -10.32 2.60
N GLY A 66 -5.00 -9.29 2.09
CA GLY A 66 -6.31 -9.44 1.46
C GLY A 66 -7.46 -9.79 2.42
N PHE A 67 -7.31 -9.50 3.73
CA PHE A 67 -8.31 -9.83 4.76
C PHE A 67 -9.45 -8.82 4.76
N ARG A 68 -10.42 -8.98 3.84
CA ARG A 68 -11.58 -8.07 3.72
C ARG A 68 -12.33 -7.86 5.03
N PRO A 69 -12.82 -8.90 5.75
CA PRO A 69 -13.56 -8.72 6.99
C PRO A 69 -12.75 -7.95 8.04
N LEU A 70 -11.49 -8.31 8.24
CA LEU A 70 -10.63 -7.63 9.20
C LEU A 70 -10.36 -6.17 8.79
N SER A 71 -10.13 -5.89 7.51
CA SER A 71 -9.92 -4.53 7.01
C SER A 71 -11.16 -3.66 7.23
N GLU A 72 -12.36 -4.20 6.96
CA GLU A 72 -13.62 -3.51 7.23
C GLU A 72 -13.83 -3.23 8.73
N MET A 73 -13.53 -4.22 9.60
CA MET A 73 -13.61 -4.05 11.04
C MET A 73 -12.66 -2.95 11.54
N LEU A 74 -11.40 -2.95 11.06
CA LEU A 74 -10.41 -1.94 11.41
C LEU A 74 -10.83 -0.53 10.98
N VAL A 75 -11.36 -0.39 9.75
CA VAL A 75 -11.89 0.87 9.23
C VAL A 75 -13.06 1.37 10.06
N LYS A 76 -14.05 0.50 10.35
CA LYS A 76 -15.21 0.83 11.20
C LYS A 76 -14.83 1.21 12.63
N ALA A 77 -13.76 0.60 13.15
CA ALA A 77 -13.23 0.91 14.47
C ALA A 77 -12.39 2.20 14.51
N GLY A 78 -12.19 2.88 13.37
CA GLY A 78 -11.47 4.15 13.31
C GLY A 78 -9.97 4.02 13.11
N ALA A 79 -9.48 2.97 12.45
CA ALA A 79 -8.08 2.86 12.09
C ALA A 79 -7.61 4.10 11.29
N PRO A 80 -6.37 4.60 11.49
CA PRO A 80 -5.91 5.83 10.88
C PRO A 80 -5.64 5.65 9.36
N MET A 81 -6.45 6.31 8.51
CA MET A 81 -6.33 6.25 7.04
C MET A 81 -5.07 6.92 6.50
N ALA A 82 -4.52 7.90 7.24
CA ALA A 82 -3.30 8.63 6.85
C ALA A 82 -2.03 8.08 7.52
N ALA A 83 -2.11 6.91 8.15
CA ALA A 83 -0.94 6.27 8.73
C ALA A 83 0.10 5.98 7.64
N ARG A 84 1.38 6.20 7.94
CA ARG A 84 2.49 6.01 6.99
C ARG A 84 3.38 4.86 7.46
N SER A 85 3.75 3.98 6.54
CA SER A 85 4.77 2.95 6.74
C SER A 85 6.18 3.57 6.85
N LYS A 86 7.19 2.74 6.93
CA LYS A 86 8.60 3.16 6.96
C LYS A 86 9.02 3.95 5.72
N ASN A 87 8.42 3.67 4.55
CA ASN A 87 8.71 4.37 3.30
C ASN A 87 7.62 5.40 2.97
N GLY A 88 6.76 5.72 3.92
CA GLY A 88 5.72 6.73 3.76
C GLY A 88 4.46 6.27 3.03
N GLU A 89 4.30 4.98 2.77
CA GLU A 89 3.09 4.44 2.15
C GLU A 89 1.91 4.51 3.14
N THR A 90 0.73 4.84 2.62
CA THR A 90 -0.53 4.79 3.37
C THR A 90 -1.27 3.47 3.11
N PRO A 91 -2.28 3.08 3.93
CA PRO A 91 -3.12 1.92 3.63
C PRO A 91 -3.68 1.93 2.20
N LEU A 92 -3.94 3.12 1.62
CA LEU A 92 -4.45 3.25 0.27
C LEU A 92 -3.40 2.86 -0.81
N HIS A 93 -2.10 3.05 -0.55
CA HIS A 93 -1.04 2.53 -1.43
C HIS A 93 -1.07 1.00 -1.47
N TYR A 94 -1.17 0.34 -0.29
CA TYR A 94 -1.29 -1.11 -0.20
C TYR A 94 -2.56 -1.63 -0.88
N ALA A 95 -3.69 -0.91 -0.73
CA ALA A 95 -4.94 -1.23 -1.42
C ALA A 95 -4.82 -1.13 -2.95
N ALA A 96 -4.03 -0.19 -3.46
CA ALA A 96 -3.81 -0.02 -4.89
C ALA A 96 -3.02 -1.17 -5.53
N LEU A 97 -2.27 -1.94 -4.75
CA LEU A 97 -1.57 -3.15 -5.19
C LEU A 97 -2.48 -4.40 -5.24
N GLN A 98 -3.63 -4.35 -4.58
CA GLN A 98 -4.55 -5.50 -4.59
C GLN A 98 -5.25 -5.62 -5.95
N GLU A 99 -5.44 -6.85 -6.42
CA GLU A 99 -6.24 -7.13 -7.63
C GLU A 99 -7.69 -6.69 -7.45
N ASP A 100 -8.17 -6.74 -6.21
CA ASP A 100 -9.53 -6.46 -5.84
C ASP A 100 -9.72 -4.97 -5.50
N PRO A 101 -10.45 -4.21 -6.33
CA PRO A 101 -10.68 -2.79 -6.12
C PRO A 101 -11.51 -2.48 -4.87
N TRP A 102 -12.13 -3.50 -4.26
CA TRP A 102 -12.92 -3.35 -3.05
C TRP A 102 -12.16 -2.66 -1.91
N PHE A 103 -10.84 -2.96 -1.74
CA PHE A 103 -10.03 -2.32 -0.71
C PHE A 103 -9.88 -0.82 -0.93
N VAL A 104 -9.69 -0.42 -2.19
CA VAL A 104 -9.61 1.01 -2.56
C VAL A 104 -10.94 1.69 -2.29
N ASP A 105 -12.07 1.07 -2.67
CA ASP A 105 -13.40 1.61 -2.43
C ASP A 105 -13.71 1.77 -0.94
N LEU A 106 -13.36 0.77 -0.13
CA LEU A 106 -13.50 0.81 1.33
C LEU A 106 -12.78 2.02 1.92
N LEU A 107 -11.51 2.22 1.55
CA LEU A 107 -10.69 3.28 2.11
C LEU A 107 -11.10 4.67 1.60
N LEU A 108 -11.46 4.80 0.32
CA LEU A 108 -11.96 6.06 -0.23
C LEU A 108 -13.32 6.46 0.37
N ALA A 109 -14.19 5.48 0.65
CA ALA A 109 -15.43 5.73 1.40
C ALA A 109 -15.15 6.20 2.84
N ALA A 110 -14.06 5.71 3.46
CA ALA A 110 -13.57 6.14 4.76
C ALA A 110 -12.71 7.43 4.71
N LYS A 111 -12.75 8.16 3.57
CA LYS A 111 -12.06 9.44 3.35
C LYS A 111 -10.52 9.35 3.36
N ALA A 112 -9.95 8.21 2.97
CA ALA A 112 -8.53 8.17 2.61
C ALA A 112 -8.24 9.16 1.49
N ASP A 113 -7.07 9.80 1.54
CA ASP A 113 -6.67 10.80 0.54
C ASP A 113 -6.23 10.14 -0.77
N PRO A 114 -6.97 10.29 -1.89
CA PRO A 114 -6.58 9.73 -3.18
C PRO A 114 -5.33 10.38 -3.80
N LYS A 115 -4.86 11.50 -3.24
CA LYS A 115 -3.66 12.22 -3.65
C LYS A 115 -2.45 11.90 -2.77
N ALA A 116 -2.57 10.94 -1.83
CA ALA A 116 -1.48 10.57 -0.95
C ALA A 116 -0.23 10.17 -1.75
N ARG A 117 0.94 10.50 -1.20
CA ARG A 117 2.26 10.19 -1.77
C ARG A 117 3.15 9.54 -0.72
N ASN A 118 3.95 8.57 -1.13
CA ASN A 118 4.99 7.97 -0.31
C ASN A 118 6.23 8.89 -0.22
N ASP A 119 7.32 8.42 0.41
CA ASP A 119 8.54 9.20 0.59
C ASP A 119 9.35 9.36 -0.72
N ASP A 120 9.13 8.50 -1.71
CA ASP A 120 9.64 8.65 -3.08
C ASP A 120 8.79 9.61 -3.93
N GLY A 121 7.72 10.20 -3.36
CA GLY A 121 6.77 11.06 -4.05
C GLY A 121 5.81 10.32 -4.97
N GLU A 122 5.84 9.00 -5.01
CA GLU A 122 4.95 8.18 -5.81
C GLU A 122 3.52 8.30 -5.28
N SER A 123 2.57 8.52 -6.16
CA SER A 123 1.15 8.61 -5.82
C SER A 123 0.49 7.23 -5.78
N VAL A 124 -0.60 7.11 -5.03
CA VAL A 124 -1.46 5.91 -5.05
C VAL A 124 -1.88 5.54 -6.48
N LEU A 125 -2.14 6.54 -7.34
CA LEU A 125 -2.50 6.31 -8.73
C LEU A 125 -1.36 5.66 -9.53
N GLN A 126 -0.10 6.08 -9.32
CA GLN A 126 1.06 5.44 -9.96
C GLN A 126 1.17 3.97 -9.54
N TRP A 127 0.93 3.64 -8.29
CA TRP A 127 0.92 2.27 -7.77
C TRP A 127 -0.18 1.41 -8.43
N ALA A 128 -1.41 1.93 -8.56
CA ALA A 128 -2.49 1.24 -9.27
C ALA A 128 -2.16 0.99 -10.74
N VAL A 129 -1.49 1.95 -11.39
CA VAL A 129 -1.05 1.80 -12.79
C VAL A 129 0.04 0.76 -12.94
N MET A 130 0.97 0.65 -12.00
CA MET A 130 2.04 -0.37 -12.02
C MET A 130 1.48 -1.79 -12.01
N THR A 131 0.37 -2.03 -11.33
CA THR A 131 -0.29 -3.36 -11.32
C THR A 131 -1.15 -3.63 -12.57
N GLY A 132 -1.40 -2.62 -13.40
CA GLY A 132 -2.28 -2.74 -14.55
C GLY A 132 -3.77 -2.81 -14.21
N ASN A 133 -4.14 -2.54 -12.94
CA ASN A 133 -5.54 -2.61 -12.51
C ASN A 133 -6.34 -1.40 -13.00
N ALA A 134 -7.00 -1.56 -14.17
CA ALA A 134 -7.78 -0.51 -14.79
C ALA A 134 -8.98 -0.06 -13.95
N GLN A 135 -9.60 -0.98 -13.20
CA GLN A 135 -10.75 -0.66 -12.34
C GLN A 135 -10.32 0.19 -11.14
N THR A 136 -9.29 -0.22 -10.41
CA THR A 136 -8.70 0.56 -9.31
C THR A 136 -8.25 1.93 -9.79
N THR A 137 -7.57 1.99 -10.95
CA THR A 137 -7.12 3.25 -11.57
C THR A 137 -8.31 4.19 -11.84
N ARG A 138 -9.40 3.68 -12.38
CA ARG A 138 -10.62 4.47 -12.65
C ARG A 138 -11.23 5.00 -11.36
N HIS A 139 -11.42 4.15 -10.35
CA HIS A 139 -12.01 4.55 -9.06
C HIS A 139 -11.18 5.64 -8.38
N LEU A 140 -9.85 5.55 -8.42
CA LEU A 140 -8.96 6.59 -7.90
C LEU A 140 -9.13 7.93 -8.64
N LEU A 141 -9.23 7.90 -9.99
CA LEU A 141 -9.43 9.10 -10.79
C LEU A 141 -10.80 9.75 -10.50
N GLU A 142 -11.87 8.97 -10.40
CA GLU A 142 -13.22 9.42 -10.05
C GLU A 142 -13.28 10.09 -8.67
N ARG A 143 -12.39 9.67 -7.76
CA ARG A 143 -12.28 10.24 -6.41
C ARG A 143 -11.25 11.35 -6.29
N GLY A 144 -10.68 11.81 -7.41
CA GLY A 144 -9.85 13.00 -7.50
C GLY A 144 -8.35 12.77 -7.37
N ALA A 145 -7.85 11.54 -7.59
CA ALA A 145 -6.43 11.31 -7.79
C ALA A 145 -5.90 12.15 -8.96
N ASP A 146 -4.70 12.70 -8.80
CA ASP A 146 -4.09 13.55 -9.82
C ASP A 146 -3.36 12.73 -10.89
N PRO A 147 -3.89 12.67 -12.15
CA PRO A 147 -3.23 11.93 -13.23
C PRO A 147 -1.90 12.54 -13.67
N LYS A 148 -1.66 13.82 -13.36
CA LYS A 148 -0.44 14.55 -13.74
C LYS A 148 0.62 14.56 -12.64
N ALA A 149 0.39 13.82 -11.55
CA ALA A 149 1.35 13.69 -10.47
C ALA A 149 2.70 13.17 -10.97
N ILE A 150 3.80 13.75 -10.47
CA ILE A 150 5.17 13.39 -10.79
C ILE A 150 5.86 12.98 -9.49
N ASP A 151 6.55 11.84 -9.47
CA ASP A 151 7.33 11.36 -8.34
C ASP A 151 8.69 12.08 -8.21
N LEU A 152 9.45 11.77 -7.16
CA LEU A 152 10.77 12.36 -6.95
C LEU A 152 11.83 11.91 -7.96
N LYS A 153 11.58 10.85 -8.72
CA LYS A 153 12.43 10.40 -9.85
C LYS A 153 12.05 11.11 -11.14
N GLY A 154 11.00 11.95 -11.13
CA GLY A 154 10.49 12.67 -12.30
C GLY A 154 9.56 11.84 -13.17
N ASN A 155 9.09 10.67 -12.72
CA ASN A 155 8.16 9.85 -13.48
C ASN A 155 6.71 10.34 -13.29
N ASN A 156 5.95 10.34 -14.37
CA ASN A 156 4.49 10.41 -14.34
C ASN A 156 3.87 9.02 -14.56
N VAL A 157 2.54 8.92 -14.54
CA VAL A 157 1.83 7.65 -14.75
C VAL A 157 2.13 6.98 -16.09
N LEU A 158 2.55 7.73 -17.14
CA LEU A 158 2.94 7.14 -18.42
C LEU A 158 4.26 6.38 -18.36
N HIS A 159 5.18 6.76 -17.46
CA HIS A 159 6.38 5.96 -17.20
C HIS A 159 6.01 4.61 -16.56
N ALA A 160 5.05 4.60 -15.62
CA ALA A 160 4.54 3.37 -15.04
C ALA A 160 3.82 2.50 -16.10
N CYS A 161 3.00 3.10 -16.97
CA CYS A 161 2.41 2.38 -18.10
C CYS A 161 3.46 1.76 -19.01
N ALA A 162 4.57 2.48 -19.25
CA ALA A 162 5.66 2.00 -20.10
C ALA A 162 6.49 0.90 -19.46
N ASP A 163 6.55 0.84 -18.13
CA ASP A 163 7.24 -0.23 -17.40
C ASP A 163 6.43 -1.54 -17.38
N GLY A 164 5.07 -1.45 -17.40
CA GLY A 164 4.14 -2.58 -17.30
C GLY A 164 3.41 -3.00 -18.59
N ASP A 165 3.74 -2.41 -19.75
CA ASP A 165 3.03 -2.63 -21.04
C ASP A 165 1.54 -2.29 -21.03
N HIS A 166 1.14 -1.24 -20.31
CA HIS A 166 -0.26 -0.88 -20.16
C HIS A 166 -0.72 0.09 -21.25
N LEU A 167 -0.78 -0.38 -22.52
CA LEU A 167 -1.12 0.44 -23.69
C LEU A 167 -2.44 1.18 -23.57
N ASP A 168 -3.50 0.51 -23.13
CA ASP A 168 -4.82 1.16 -23.07
C ASP A 168 -4.92 2.20 -21.94
N MET A 169 -4.23 1.96 -20.83
CA MET A 169 -4.06 2.99 -19.80
C MET A 169 -3.26 4.18 -20.31
N ALA A 170 -2.15 3.93 -21.04
CA ALA A 170 -1.36 5.00 -21.62
C ALA A 170 -2.19 5.88 -22.55
N LYS A 171 -3.05 5.28 -23.43
CA LYS A 171 -3.99 6.02 -24.27
C LYS A 171 -4.95 6.89 -23.44
N ALA A 172 -5.52 6.31 -22.37
CA ALA A 172 -6.42 7.04 -21.48
C ALA A 172 -5.72 8.23 -20.81
N PHE A 173 -4.50 8.03 -20.27
CA PHE A 173 -3.77 9.10 -19.61
C PHE A 173 -3.33 10.22 -20.57
N VAL A 174 -2.95 9.88 -21.80
CA VAL A 174 -2.66 10.89 -22.83
C VAL A 174 -3.93 11.70 -23.13
N SER A 175 -5.10 11.07 -23.23
CA SER A 175 -6.38 11.78 -23.43
C SER A 175 -6.75 12.69 -22.23
N LEU A 176 -6.30 12.38 -21.03
CA LEU A 176 -6.42 13.23 -19.84
C LEU A 176 -5.36 14.35 -19.79
N GLY A 177 -4.52 14.48 -20.82
CA GLY A 177 -3.52 15.53 -20.95
C GLY A 177 -2.27 15.31 -20.11
N VAL A 178 -1.92 14.05 -19.81
CA VAL A 178 -0.61 13.70 -19.27
C VAL A 178 0.43 13.79 -20.39
N ASP A 179 1.54 14.48 -20.13
CA ASP A 179 2.58 14.69 -21.15
C ASP A 179 3.39 13.40 -21.44
N PRO A 180 3.27 12.83 -22.66
CA PRO A 180 4.02 11.63 -23.04
C PRO A 180 5.50 11.91 -23.35
N ARG A 181 5.93 13.18 -23.43
CA ARG A 181 7.30 13.59 -23.72
C ARG A 181 8.09 13.91 -22.46
N LEU A 182 7.45 13.91 -21.30
CA LEU A 182 8.12 14.19 -20.03
C LEU A 182 9.35 13.28 -19.88
N ARG A 183 10.50 13.87 -19.56
CA ARG A 183 11.71 13.12 -19.20
C ARG A 183 11.85 13.05 -17.69
N ASN A 184 12.04 11.85 -17.19
CA ASN A 184 12.38 11.65 -15.79
C ASN A 184 13.82 12.12 -15.49
N ARG A 185 14.27 12.03 -14.25
CA ARG A 185 15.62 12.46 -13.85
C ARG A 185 16.76 11.65 -14.49
N ALA A 186 16.48 10.45 -15.00
CA ALA A 186 17.41 9.67 -15.82
C ALA A 186 17.40 10.06 -17.30
N GLY A 187 16.66 11.12 -17.66
CA GLY A 187 16.51 11.60 -19.03
C GLY A 187 15.59 10.75 -19.91
N LYS A 188 14.95 9.71 -19.36
CA LYS A 188 14.10 8.78 -20.11
C LYS A 188 12.66 9.29 -20.21
N ARG A 189 12.08 9.19 -21.41
CA ARG A 189 10.65 9.35 -21.65
C ARG A 189 9.93 8.01 -21.47
N PRO A 190 8.61 7.96 -21.32
CA PRO A 190 7.83 6.72 -21.39
C PRO A 190 8.16 5.88 -22.63
N LEU A 191 8.34 6.51 -23.79
CA LEU A 191 8.76 5.84 -25.03
C LEU A 191 10.08 5.09 -24.88
N ASP A 192 11.07 5.73 -24.23
CA ASP A 192 12.42 5.17 -24.08
C ASP A 192 12.35 3.91 -23.20
N ILE A 193 11.51 3.92 -22.14
CA ILE A 193 11.26 2.75 -21.28
C ILE A 193 10.54 1.65 -22.07
N ALA A 194 9.48 1.95 -22.82
CA ALA A 194 8.73 0.96 -23.61
C ALA A 194 9.65 0.25 -24.63
N ARG A 195 10.59 0.96 -25.25
CA ARG A 195 11.59 0.38 -26.17
C ARG A 195 12.57 -0.53 -25.44
N GLU A 196 13.11 -0.07 -24.30
CA GLU A 196 14.05 -0.86 -23.47
C GLU A 196 13.42 -2.15 -22.93
N ARG A 197 12.13 -2.11 -22.60
CA ARG A 197 11.35 -3.27 -22.13
C ARG A 197 10.91 -4.21 -23.28
N GLY A 198 11.01 -3.76 -24.53
CA GLY A 198 10.59 -4.54 -25.70
C GLY A 198 9.08 -4.58 -25.93
N TYR A 199 8.38 -3.48 -25.65
CA TYR A 199 6.94 -3.34 -25.85
C TYR A 199 6.61 -2.57 -27.14
N PRO A 200 6.54 -3.26 -28.29
CA PRO A 200 6.51 -2.60 -29.60
C PRO A 200 5.23 -1.80 -29.87
N GLU A 201 4.08 -2.30 -29.41
CA GLU A 201 2.80 -1.62 -29.67
C GLU A 201 2.68 -0.33 -28.82
N LEU A 202 3.12 -0.39 -27.55
CA LEU A 202 3.16 0.78 -26.71
C LEU A 202 4.21 1.80 -27.20
N ALA A 203 5.38 1.35 -27.62
CA ALA A 203 6.41 2.20 -28.20
C ALA A 203 5.88 2.90 -29.47
N LYS A 204 5.28 2.15 -30.40
CA LYS A 204 4.67 2.68 -31.62
C LYS A 204 3.56 3.71 -31.34
N TYR A 205 2.78 3.50 -30.27
CA TYR A 205 1.78 4.49 -29.84
C TYR A 205 2.45 5.77 -29.35
N LEU A 206 3.44 5.66 -28.49
CA LEU A 206 4.14 6.81 -27.89
C LEU A 206 5.00 7.57 -28.90
N GLU A 207 5.47 6.94 -29.99
CA GLU A 207 6.19 7.59 -31.11
C GLU A 207 5.39 8.71 -31.77
N LYS A 208 4.08 8.68 -31.74
CA LYS A 208 3.21 9.73 -32.31
C LYS A 208 3.38 11.09 -31.63
N PHE A 209 4.01 11.14 -30.46
CA PHE A 209 4.16 12.34 -29.62
C PHE A 209 5.61 12.83 -29.53
N GLN A 210 6.50 12.47 -30.46
CA GLN A 210 7.89 12.91 -30.48
C GLN A 210 8.07 14.37 -30.85
#